data_8e4a36a96592fca547442358d464c00e
#
_entry.id   8e4a36a96592fca547442358d464c00e
#
_cell.length_a   1.000
_cell.length_b   1.000
_cell.length_c   1.000
_cell.angle_alpha   90.00
_cell.angle_beta   90.00
_cell.angle_gamma   90.00
#
_symmetry.space_group_name_H-M   'P 1'
#
loop_
_entity.id
_entity.type
_entity.pdbx_description
1 polymer ?
#
loop_
_entity_poly.entity_id
_entity_poly.type
_entity_poly.pdbx_seq_one_letter_code
_entity_poly.pdbx_strand_id
1 'polypeptide(L)'
;MDKGGKPVECVTGPIEWGEPGTNGQHSFYQLIHQGTHLIPCDFIGCCQTHNPIADLHDKLMANLFAQTEALAFGKSEEECRAEGVPEDLVPFKTFEGNKPTNTLLCDKLTPETLGALIALYEHKVFVQGVIFNVYSYDQWGVQLGKVLAKGVLKDLTAEKPSGKHDASTNQLIARYRKVLGR
;
A
#
# COMPACT_ATOMS: atom_id res chain seq x y z
N MET A 1 -4.12 5.01 -20.16
CA MET A 1 -5.04 5.17 -21.30
C MET A 1 -6.47 4.95 -20.82
N ASP A 2 -7.42 5.74 -21.32
CA ASP A 2 -8.84 5.49 -21.13
C ASP A 2 -9.31 4.31 -22.01
N LYS A 3 -10.59 3.93 -21.91
CA LYS A 3 -11.17 2.85 -22.72
C LYS A 3 -11.22 3.19 -24.23
N GLY A 4 -11.07 4.44 -24.59
CA GLY A 4 -10.96 4.91 -25.97
C GLY A 4 -9.52 4.98 -26.50
N GLY A 5 -8.53 4.57 -25.72
CA GLY A 5 -7.11 4.60 -26.09
C GLY A 5 -6.44 5.96 -25.97
N LYS A 6 -7.06 6.94 -25.28
CA LYS A 6 -6.48 8.26 -25.04
C LYS A 6 -5.77 8.31 -23.69
N PRO A 7 -4.70 9.13 -23.52
CA PRO A 7 -4.13 9.37 -22.20
C PRO A 7 -5.18 9.91 -21.23
N VAL A 8 -5.19 9.41 -19.99
CA VAL A 8 -6.02 9.99 -18.93
C VAL A 8 -5.33 11.21 -18.33
N GLU A 9 -6.11 12.23 -17.96
CA GLU A 9 -5.61 13.52 -17.44
C GLU A 9 -5.52 13.56 -15.91
N CYS A 10 -5.85 12.47 -15.23
CA CYS A 10 -5.83 12.36 -13.77
C CYS A 10 -5.03 11.17 -13.29
N VAL A 11 -4.66 11.18 -12.00
CA VAL A 11 -4.03 10.04 -11.34
C VAL A 11 -5.07 8.95 -11.14
N THR A 12 -4.84 7.76 -11.72
CA THR A 12 -5.79 6.64 -11.70
C THR A 12 -5.35 5.48 -10.81
N GLY A 13 -4.11 5.49 -10.32
CA GLY A 13 -3.56 4.47 -9.42
C GLY A 13 -3.44 5.03 -8.00
N PRO A 14 -4.32 4.68 -7.05
CA PRO A 14 -4.14 5.04 -5.66
C PRO A 14 -2.92 4.32 -5.08
N ILE A 15 -2.46 4.78 -3.93
CA ILE A 15 -1.44 4.05 -3.16
C ILE A 15 -2.10 2.78 -2.62
N GLU A 16 -1.59 1.63 -3.05
CA GLU A 16 -2.02 0.30 -2.59
C GLU A 16 -0.94 -0.28 -1.67
N TRP A 17 -1.16 -0.14 -0.38
CA TRP A 17 -0.23 -0.63 0.65
C TRP A 17 -1.04 -1.09 1.86
N GLY A 18 -0.63 -2.18 2.50
CA GLY A 18 -1.30 -2.65 3.69
C GLY A 18 -0.40 -3.51 4.56
N GLU A 19 -0.60 -3.40 5.86
CA GLU A 19 0.15 -4.14 6.87
C GLU A 19 -0.68 -4.21 8.16
N PRO A 20 -0.46 -5.22 9.03
CA PRO A 20 -1.02 -5.18 10.38
C PRO A 20 -0.65 -3.88 11.08
N GLY A 21 -1.65 -3.20 11.66
CA GLY A 21 -1.51 -1.85 12.19
C GLY A 21 -0.42 -1.69 13.23
N THR A 22 -0.21 -2.70 14.09
CA THR A 22 0.88 -2.72 15.09
C THR A 22 2.27 -2.62 14.47
N ASN A 23 2.48 -3.21 13.29
CA ASN A 23 3.74 -3.12 12.55
C ASN A 23 3.79 -1.81 11.76
N GLY A 24 2.69 -1.45 11.10
CA GLY A 24 2.56 -0.25 10.29
C GLY A 24 2.91 1.04 11.03
N GLN A 25 2.53 1.16 12.32
CA GLN A 25 2.89 2.28 13.18
C GLN A 25 4.41 2.54 13.23
N HIS A 26 5.21 1.50 13.20
CA HIS A 26 6.66 1.59 13.29
C HIS A 26 7.37 1.58 11.93
N SER A 27 6.64 1.44 10.83
CA SER A 27 7.23 1.38 9.49
C SER A 27 6.90 2.60 8.62
N PHE A 28 5.63 2.91 8.39
CA PHE A 28 5.26 3.95 7.42
C PHE A 28 4.21 4.96 7.90
N TYR A 29 3.64 4.85 9.12
CA TYR A 29 2.63 5.80 9.59
C TYR A 29 3.14 7.23 9.65
N GLN A 30 4.43 7.43 9.91
CA GLN A 30 5.05 8.76 9.85
C GLN A 30 4.82 9.44 8.49
N LEU A 31 4.87 8.69 7.38
CA LEU A 31 4.60 9.22 6.04
C LEU A 31 3.13 9.56 5.83
N ILE A 32 2.21 8.84 6.48
CA ILE A 32 0.78 9.15 6.42
C ILE A 32 0.50 10.47 7.13
N HIS A 33 1.12 10.69 8.30
CA HIS A 33 0.91 11.90 9.10
C HIS A 33 1.59 13.14 8.51
N GLN A 34 2.87 13.05 8.13
CA GLN A 34 3.71 14.19 7.76
C GLN A 34 4.38 14.07 6.39
N GLY A 35 4.05 13.05 5.60
CA GLY A 35 4.55 12.92 4.23
C GLY A 35 3.92 13.96 3.29
N THR A 36 4.59 14.19 2.16
CA THR A 36 4.17 15.18 1.15
C THR A 36 3.01 14.73 0.26
N HIS A 37 2.64 13.46 0.29
CA HIS A 37 1.51 12.92 -0.44
C HIS A 37 0.32 12.68 0.47
N LEU A 38 -0.87 13.07 0.03
CA LEU A 38 -2.11 12.69 0.67
C LEU A 38 -2.38 11.21 0.41
N ILE A 39 -2.47 10.41 1.49
CA ILE A 39 -2.68 8.97 1.43
C ILE A 39 -4.00 8.65 2.14
N PRO A 40 -5.12 8.49 1.41
CA PRO A 40 -6.36 8.01 2.01
C PRO A 40 -6.18 6.60 2.57
N CYS A 41 -6.62 6.38 3.81
CA CYS A 41 -6.40 5.11 4.50
C CYS A 41 -7.72 4.42 4.84
N ASP A 42 -7.76 3.10 4.65
CA ASP A 42 -8.81 2.23 5.17
C ASP A 42 -8.28 1.50 6.42
N PHE A 43 -8.88 1.77 7.58
CA PHE A 43 -8.60 1.08 8.84
C PHE A 43 -9.61 -0.03 9.05
N ILE A 44 -9.13 -1.28 9.17
CA ILE A 44 -9.99 -2.45 9.30
C ILE A 44 -9.79 -3.05 10.69
N GLY A 45 -10.86 -3.17 11.45
CA GLY A 45 -10.83 -3.76 12.79
C GLY A 45 -12.03 -4.67 13.07
N CYS A 46 -11.87 -5.54 14.04
CA CYS A 46 -12.94 -6.42 14.52
C CYS A 46 -13.12 -6.20 16.03
N CYS A 47 -14.37 -6.06 16.48
CA CYS A 47 -14.67 -5.86 17.89
C CYS A 47 -14.29 -7.06 18.78
N GLN A 48 -14.30 -8.27 18.21
CA GLN A 48 -14.00 -9.49 18.93
C GLN A 48 -12.77 -10.17 18.32
N THR A 49 -11.88 -10.66 19.20
CA THR A 49 -10.75 -11.51 18.81
C THR A 49 -11.09 -13.00 18.90
N HIS A 50 -10.42 -13.83 18.08
CA HIS A 50 -10.48 -15.28 18.21
C HIS A 50 -9.58 -15.82 19.34
N ASN A 51 -8.56 -15.03 19.72
CA ASN A 51 -7.55 -15.41 20.72
C ASN A 51 -7.49 -14.36 21.83
N PRO A 52 -8.42 -14.38 22.81
CA PRO A 52 -8.42 -13.40 23.89
C PRO A 52 -7.22 -13.64 24.81
N ILE A 53 -6.34 -12.65 24.94
CA ILE A 53 -5.18 -12.67 25.82
C ILE A 53 -5.19 -11.37 26.62
N ALA A 54 -5.60 -11.42 27.87
CA ALA A 54 -5.70 -10.27 28.77
C ALA A 54 -6.34 -9.05 28.07
N ASP A 55 -5.71 -7.88 28.13
CA ASP A 55 -6.17 -6.61 27.53
C ASP A 55 -5.53 -6.29 26.16
N LEU A 56 -4.87 -7.27 25.52
CA LEU A 56 -4.17 -7.02 24.26
C LEU A 56 -5.11 -6.55 23.14
N HIS A 57 -6.31 -7.10 23.07
CA HIS A 57 -7.28 -6.71 22.06
C HIS A 57 -7.80 -5.28 22.29
N ASP A 58 -8.07 -4.90 23.53
CA ASP A 58 -8.50 -3.54 23.86
C ASP A 58 -7.41 -2.52 23.52
N LYS A 59 -6.14 -2.85 23.79
CA LYS A 59 -4.99 -2.02 23.39
C LYS A 59 -4.87 -1.89 21.87
N LEU A 60 -5.10 -2.97 21.13
CA LEU A 60 -5.11 -2.93 19.66
C LEU A 60 -6.20 -2.00 19.14
N MET A 61 -7.42 -2.15 19.64
CA MET A 61 -8.56 -1.33 19.23
C MET A 61 -8.38 0.14 19.63
N ALA A 62 -7.85 0.41 20.83
CA ALA A 62 -7.52 1.77 21.26
C ALA A 62 -6.51 2.43 20.33
N ASN A 63 -5.46 1.72 19.90
CA ASN A 63 -4.51 2.22 18.91
C ASN A 63 -5.15 2.48 17.54
N LEU A 64 -6.03 1.59 17.07
CA LEU A 64 -6.76 1.79 15.82
C LEU A 64 -7.56 3.09 15.87
N PHE A 65 -8.35 3.29 16.92
CA PHE A 65 -9.17 4.50 17.07
C PHE A 65 -8.33 5.76 17.25
N ALA A 66 -7.28 5.70 18.06
CA ALA A 66 -6.38 6.85 18.27
C ALA A 66 -5.66 7.26 16.98
N GLN A 67 -5.28 6.32 16.11
CA GLN A 67 -4.65 6.66 14.82
C GLN A 67 -5.63 7.36 13.87
N THR A 68 -6.88 6.92 13.81
CA THR A 68 -7.89 7.60 12.98
C THR A 68 -8.21 9.00 13.51
N GLU A 69 -8.29 9.16 14.82
CA GLU A 69 -8.46 10.47 15.49
C GLU A 69 -7.29 11.40 15.21
N ALA A 70 -6.06 10.92 15.40
CA ALA A 70 -4.85 11.71 15.14
C ALA A 70 -4.71 12.14 13.67
N LEU A 71 -5.08 11.30 12.72
CA LEU A 71 -5.10 11.64 11.31
C LEU A 71 -6.18 12.68 10.97
N ALA A 72 -7.33 12.62 11.63
CA ALA A 72 -8.42 13.55 11.41
C ALA A 72 -8.13 14.95 11.99
N PHE A 73 -7.67 15.02 13.22
CA PHE A 73 -7.56 16.28 13.96
C PHE A 73 -6.13 16.84 14.00
N GLY A 74 -5.12 15.99 13.93
CA GLY A 74 -3.73 16.41 14.05
C GLY A 74 -3.39 16.90 15.43
N LYS A 75 -2.45 17.87 15.51
CA LYS A 75 -2.02 18.58 16.72
C LYS A 75 -1.44 19.93 16.35
N SER A 76 -1.96 21.00 16.93
CA SER A 76 -1.53 22.37 16.63
C SER A 76 -0.21 22.74 17.33
N GLU A 77 0.42 23.81 16.88
CA GLU A 77 1.59 24.39 17.55
C GLU A 77 1.27 24.88 18.96
N GLU A 78 0.06 25.47 19.14
CA GLU A 78 -0.41 25.94 20.45
C GLU A 78 -0.53 24.80 21.45
N GLU A 79 -1.08 23.67 21.02
CA GLU A 79 -1.15 22.45 21.85
C GLU A 79 0.22 21.92 22.19
N CYS A 80 1.17 21.91 21.24
CA CYS A 80 2.55 21.52 21.49
C CYS A 80 3.21 22.43 22.54
N ARG A 81 3.04 23.75 22.44
CA ARG A 81 3.57 24.71 23.42
C ARG A 81 2.92 24.57 24.78
N ALA A 82 1.61 24.35 24.83
CA ALA A 82 0.88 24.14 26.10
C ALA A 82 1.35 22.87 26.84
N GLU A 83 1.81 21.85 26.11
CA GLU A 83 2.42 20.63 26.67
C GLU A 83 3.91 20.82 27.08
N GLY A 84 4.48 21.99 26.83
CA GLY A 84 5.88 22.27 27.20
C GLY A 84 6.90 21.72 26.19
N VAL A 85 6.49 21.51 24.93
CA VAL A 85 7.42 21.10 23.86
C VAL A 85 8.43 22.25 23.63
N PRO A 86 9.76 21.99 23.62
CA PRO A 86 10.76 22.99 23.26
C PRO A 86 10.49 23.59 21.87
N GLU A 87 10.70 24.90 21.71
CA GLU A 87 10.37 25.66 20.50
C GLU A 87 11.05 25.08 19.22
N ASP A 88 12.26 24.60 19.35
CA ASP A 88 13.00 23.95 18.26
C ASP A 88 12.37 22.61 17.80
N LEU A 89 11.55 21.98 18.64
CA LEU A 89 10.84 20.74 18.35
C LEU A 89 9.36 20.94 17.94
N VAL A 90 8.79 22.13 18.20
CA VAL A 90 7.38 22.41 17.87
C VAL A 90 7.06 22.11 16.40
N PRO A 91 7.87 22.55 15.39
CA PRO A 91 7.55 22.26 13.99
C PRO A 91 7.51 20.77 13.64
N PHE A 92 8.27 19.94 14.35
CA PHE A 92 8.34 18.50 14.12
C PHE A 92 7.23 17.72 14.83
N LYS A 93 6.63 18.31 15.87
CA LYS A 93 5.56 17.71 16.68
C LYS A 93 4.18 18.26 16.35
N THR A 94 4.09 19.18 15.40
CA THR A 94 2.84 19.68 14.83
C THR A 94 2.37 18.78 13.71
N PHE A 95 1.09 18.43 13.70
CA PHE A 95 0.46 17.58 12.71
C PHE A 95 -0.75 18.30 12.15
N GLU A 96 -0.84 18.43 10.83
CA GLU A 96 -1.91 19.17 10.15
C GLU A 96 -3.30 18.58 10.40
N GLY A 97 -3.38 17.24 10.56
CA GLY A 97 -4.66 16.55 10.53
C GLY A 97 -5.30 16.56 9.15
N ASN A 98 -6.63 16.50 9.12
CA ASN A 98 -7.43 16.49 7.87
C ASN A 98 -6.99 15.44 6.83
N LYS A 99 -6.44 14.32 7.30
CA LYS A 99 -6.06 13.18 6.47
C LYS A 99 -7.28 12.25 6.35
N PRO A 100 -7.76 11.96 5.12
CA PRO A 100 -8.98 11.17 4.94
C PRO A 100 -8.76 9.71 5.32
N THR A 101 -9.66 9.18 6.14
CA THR A 101 -9.69 7.78 6.54
C THR A 101 -11.09 7.21 6.45
N ASN A 102 -11.20 5.90 6.19
CA ASN A 102 -12.40 5.12 6.43
C ASN A 102 -12.11 4.11 7.53
N THR A 103 -13.09 3.85 8.39
CA THR A 103 -13.00 2.77 9.38
C THR A 103 -14.03 1.71 9.06
N LEU A 104 -13.55 0.50 8.74
CA LEU A 104 -14.39 -0.68 8.55
C LEU A 104 -14.31 -1.51 9.84
N LEU A 105 -15.37 -1.44 10.62
CA LEU A 105 -15.48 -2.14 11.91
C LEU A 105 -16.48 -3.27 11.80
N CYS A 106 -16.06 -4.51 11.98
CA CYS A 106 -16.94 -5.67 12.03
C CYS A 106 -16.99 -6.24 13.44
N ASP A 107 -18.03 -6.99 13.75
CA ASP A 107 -18.16 -7.63 15.07
C ASP A 107 -17.06 -8.66 15.30
N LYS A 108 -16.82 -9.51 14.31
CA LYS A 108 -15.80 -10.57 14.37
C LYS A 108 -15.34 -10.96 12.97
N LEU A 109 -14.08 -11.32 12.83
CA LEU A 109 -13.58 -11.87 11.56
C LEU A 109 -14.06 -13.31 11.41
N THR A 110 -15.01 -13.53 10.52
CA THR A 110 -15.53 -14.84 10.13
C THR A 110 -15.26 -15.07 8.63
N PRO A 111 -15.40 -16.29 8.11
CA PRO A 111 -15.34 -16.53 6.67
C PRO A 111 -16.32 -15.67 5.86
N GLU A 112 -17.50 -15.38 6.42
CA GLU A 112 -18.52 -14.52 5.81
C GLU A 112 -18.04 -13.06 5.76
N THR A 113 -17.58 -12.49 6.89
CA THR A 113 -17.09 -11.10 6.94
C THR A 113 -15.83 -10.92 6.10
N LEU A 114 -14.95 -11.92 6.04
CA LEU A 114 -13.79 -11.89 5.14
C LEU A 114 -14.23 -11.92 3.67
N GLY A 115 -15.18 -12.78 3.31
CA GLY A 115 -15.73 -12.83 1.95
C GLY A 115 -16.38 -11.51 1.54
N ALA A 116 -17.15 -10.89 2.43
CA ALA A 116 -17.75 -9.58 2.21
C ALA A 116 -16.68 -8.48 2.02
N LEU A 117 -15.61 -8.50 2.81
CA LEU A 117 -14.49 -7.56 2.69
C LEU A 117 -13.77 -7.70 1.34
N ILE A 118 -13.49 -8.93 0.91
CA ILE A 118 -12.88 -9.19 -0.40
C ILE A 118 -13.78 -8.65 -1.52
N ALA A 119 -15.08 -8.97 -1.48
CA ALA A 119 -16.04 -8.48 -2.47
C ALA A 119 -16.15 -6.95 -2.48
N LEU A 120 -16.08 -6.30 -1.31
CA LEU A 120 -16.06 -4.84 -1.20
C LEU A 120 -14.89 -4.23 -1.99
N TYR A 121 -13.69 -4.79 -1.85
CA TYR A 121 -12.52 -4.29 -2.58
C TYR A 121 -12.55 -4.63 -4.07
N GLU A 122 -13.11 -5.76 -4.48
CA GLU A 122 -13.35 -6.05 -5.90
C GLU A 122 -14.31 -5.02 -6.51
N HIS A 123 -15.41 -4.70 -5.83
CA HIS A 123 -16.33 -3.66 -6.26
C HIS A 123 -15.69 -2.27 -6.27
N LYS A 124 -14.85 -1.94 -5.28
CA LYS A 124 -14.09 -0.68 -5.24
C LYS A 124 -13.25 -0.53 -6.50
N VAL A 125 -12.48 -1.55 -6.88
CA VAL A 125 -11.64 -1.54 -8.08
C VAL A 125 -12.48 -1.41 -9.35
N PHE A 126 -13.61 -2.13 -9.44
CA PHE A 126 -14.53 -2.03 -10.56
C PHE A 126 -15.09 -0.61 -10.70
N VAL A 127 -15.62 -0.04 -9.62
CA VAL A 127 -16.20 1.32 -9.60
C VAL A 127 -15.16 2.38 -9.97
N GLN A 128 -13.95 2.28 -9.43
CA GLN A 128 -12.84 3.15 -9.81
C GLN A 128 -12.55 3.08 -11.31
N GLY A 129 -12.54 1.89 -11.90
CA GLY A 129 -12.35 1.71 -13.33
C GLY A 129 -13.45 2.34 -14.18
N VAL A 130 -14.69 2.33 -13.68
CA VAL A 130 -15.82 3.04 -14.33
C VAL A 130 -15.63 4.55 -14.24
N ILE A 131 -15.32 5.09 -13.06
CA ILE A 131 -15.13 6.53 -12.82
C ILE A 131 -13.95 7.05 -13.63
N PHE A 132 -12.82 6.36 -13.65
CA PHE A 132 -11.62 6.74 -14.39
C PHE A 132 -11.68 6.40 -15.87
N ASN A 133 -12.74 5.71 -16.30
CA ASN A 133 -12.89 5.23 -17.68
C ASN A 133 -11.70 4.35 -18.13
N VAL A 134 -11.19 3.47 -17.27
CA VAL A 134 -10.06 2.56 -17.56
C VAL A 134 -10.49 1.09 -17.43
N TYR A 135 -9.71 0.19 -18.02
CA TYR A 135 -9.93 -1.24 -17.88
C TYR A 135 -9.21 -1.75 -16.60
N SER A 136 -9.95 -1.85 -15.49
CA SER A 136 -9.40 -2.21 -14.17
C SER A 136 -8.72 -3.57 -14.10
N TYR A 137 -9.14 -4.55 -14.93
CA TYR A 137 -8.72 -5.93 -14.83
C TYR A 137 -7.83 -6.38 -16.00
N ASP A 138 -7.36 -5.45 -16.84
CA ASP A 138 -6.38 -5.79 -17.85
C ASP A 138 -4.99 -6.05 -17.23
N GLN A 139 -4.15 -6.76 -17.97
CA GLN A 139 -2.82 -7.14 -17.51
C GLN A 139 -1.76 -6.97 -18.63
N TRP A 140 -1.93 -6.04 -19.56
CA TRP A 140 -1.04 -5.90 -20.72
C TRP A 140 0.43 -5.69 -20.30
N GLY A 141 0.70 -4.93 -19.26
CA GLY A 141 2.06 -4.78 -18.72
C GLY A 141 2.65 -6.08 -18.19
N VAL A 142 1.83 -6.89 -17.49
CA VAL A 142 2.25 -8.22 -17.01
C VAL A 142 2.48 -9.18 -18.18
N GLN A 143 1.64 -9.10 -19.23
CA GLN A 143 1.83 -9.93 -20.43
C GLN A 143 3.15 -9.60 -21.12
N LEU A 144 3.52 -8.33 -21.25
CA LEU A 144 4.82 -7.92 -21.78
C LEU A 144 5.97 -8.57 -20.99
N GLY A 145 5.93 -8.49 -19.66
CA GLY A 145 6.91 -9.14 -18.80
C GLY A 145 7.04 -10.64 -19.04
N LYS A 146 5.91 -11.34 -19.21
CA LYS A 146 5.90 -12.78 -19.51
C LYS A 146 6.51 -13.10 -20.89
N VAL A 147 6.28 -12.25 -21.88
CA VAL A 147 6.88 -12.41 -23.22
C VAL A 147 8.41 -12.24 -23.15
N LEU A 148 8.88 -11.19 -22.48
CA LEU A 148 10.31 -10.92 -22.28
C LEU A 148 10.99 -12.03 -21.48
N ALA A 149 10.34 -12.51 -20.42
CA ALA A 149 10.84 -13.61 -19.58
C ALA A 149 11.12 -14.89 -20.39
N LYS A 150 10.31 -15.21 -21.42
CA LYS A 150 10.57 -16.35 -22.30
C LYS A 150 11.89 -16.21 -23.07
N GLY A 151 12.22 -15.00 -23.50
CA GLY A 151 13.50 -14.68 -24.14
C GLY A 151 14.68 -14.83 -23.19
N VAL A 152 14.56 -14.25 -22.00
CA VAL A 152 15.58 -14.35 -20.93
C VAL A 152 15.79 -15.82 -20.54
N LEU A 153 14.72 -16.60 -20.37
CA LEU A 153 14.84 -18.03 -20.03
C LEU A 153 15.63 -18.82 -21.07
N LYS A 154 15.41 -18.54 -22.36
CA LYS A 154 16.20 -19.17 -23.43
C LYS A 154 17.69 -18.89 -23.25
N ASP A 155 18.08 -17.65 -22.99
CA ASP A 155 19.49 -17.26 -22.80
C ASP A 155 20.09 -17.78 -21.49
N LEU A 156 19.28 -17.94 -20.44
CA LEU A 156 19.72 -18.57 -19.20
C LEU A 156 20.05 -20.06 -19.36
N THR A 157 19.33 -20.76 -20.25
CA THR A 157 19.45 -22.22 -20.43
C THR A 157 20.25 -22.62 -21.66
N ALA A 158 20.48 -21.73 -22.62
CA ALA A 158 21.23 -22.02 -23.83
C ALA A 158 22.70 -22.34 -23.53
N GLU A 159 23.31 -23.15 -24.35
CA GLU A 159 24.76 -23.34 -24.31
C GLU A 159 25.50 -22.01 -24.56
N LYS A 160 25.03 -21.24 -25.55
CA LYS A 160 25.55 -19.90 -25.88
C LYS A 160 24.39 -18.88 -25.87
N PRO A 161 24.39 -17.91 -24.92
CA PRO A 161 23.37 -16.85 -24.88
C PRO A 161 23.39 -16.00 -26.15
N SER A 162 22.23 -15.48 -26.54
CA SER A 162 22.08 -14.68 -27.76
C SER A 162 22.72 -13.29 -27.65
N GLY A 163 22.80 -12.74 -26.44
CA GLY A 163 23.29 -11.39 -26.19
C GLY A 163 22.40 -10.27 -26.73
N LYS A 164 21.16 -10.56 -27.12
CA LYS A 164 20.24 -9.63 -27.77
C LYS A 164 19.42 -8.76 -26.79
N HIS A 165 19.58 -8.96 -25.50
CA HIS A 165 18.97 -8.14 -24.48
C HIS A 165 19.74 -6.82 -24.28
N ASP A 166 19.18 -5.89 -23.52
CA ASP A 166 19.90 -4.69 -23.10
C ASP A 166 21.12 -5.04 -22.25
N ALA A 167 22.03 -4.04 -22.06
CA ALA A 167 23.30 -4.27 -21.38
C ALA A 167 23.11 -4.77 -19.94
N SER A 168 22.12 -4.24 -19.20
CA SER A 168 21.84 -4.64 -17.82
C SER A 168 21.35 -6.10 -17.77
N THR A 169 20.36 -6.45 -18.58
CA THR A 169 19.82 -7.80 -18.64
C THR A 169 20.87 -8.83 -19.06
N ASN A 170 21.71 -8.50 -20.05
CA ASN A 170 22.81 -9.38 -20.46
C ASN A 170 23.83 -9.60 -19.34
N GLN A 171 24.18 -8.58 -18.56
CA GLN A 171 25.07 -8.72 -17.40
C GLN A 171 24.45 -9.58 -16.30
N LEU A 172 23.16 -9.43 -16.02
CA LEU A 172 22.45 -10.26 -15.05
C LEU A 172 22.42 -11.74 -15.49
N ILE A 173 22.13 -12.01 -16.75
CA ILE A 173 22.19 -13.36 -17.34
C ILE A 173 23.60 -13.94 -17.18
N ALA A 174 24.63 -13.20 -17.57
CA ALA A 174 26.02 -13.63 -17.47
C ALA A 174 26.43 -13.92 -16.01
N ARG A 175 26.05 -13.06 -15.08
CA ARG A 175 26.33 -13.26 -13.65
C ARG A 175 25.64 -14.51 -13.11
N TYR A 176 24.36 -14.69 -13.42
CA TYR A 176 23.58 -15.87 -12.99
C TYR A 176 24.21 -17.15 -13.52
N ARG A 177 24.49 -17.21 -14.83
CA ARG A 177 25.12 -18.37 -15.47
C ARG A 177 26.49 -18.70 -14.88
N LYS A 178 27.32 -17.67 -14.65
CA LYS A 178 28.65 -17.83 -14.03
C LYS A 178 28.58 -18.51 -12.67
N VAL A 179 27.61 -18.12 -11.83
CA VAL A 179 27.44 -18.71 -10.49
C VAL A 179 27.02 -20.17 -10.57
N LEU A 180 26.26 -20.55 -11.61
CA LEU A 180 25.81 -21.93 -11.84
C LEU A 180 26.84 -22.77 -12.63
N GLY A 181 28.00 -22.23 -12.98
CA GLY A 181 29.02 -22.94 -13.77
C GLY A 181 28.60 -23.21 -15.23
N ARG A 182 27.79 -22.33 -15.81
CA ARG A 182 27.28 -22.41 -17.19
C ARG A 182 27.92 -21.35 -18.08
#